data_501f4318ab48e031a4225e0478e0faec
#
_entry.id   501f4318ab48e031a4225e0478e0faec
#
_cell.length_a   1.000
_cell.length_b   1.000
_cell.length_c   1.000
_cell.angle_alpha   90.00
_cell.angle_beta   90.00
_cell.angle_gamma   90.00
#
_symmetry.space_group_name_H-M   'P 1'
#
loop_
_entity.id
_entity.type
_entity.pdbx_description
1 polymer ?
#
loop_
_entity_poly.entity_id
_entity_poly.type
_entity_poly.pdbx_seq_one_letter_code
_entity_poly.pdbx_strand_id
1 'polypeptide(L)'
;MLVLIVNIKAKSEKTELIKTELLKLVEETYKEVGCTKFDPHQEEEDPSSFWLYEIWETEAHWKAHMETEHVKHFLAFFDENVEKFDVRRAEKLI
;
A
#
# COMPACT_ATOMS: atom_id res chain seq x y z
N MET A 1 -1.79 -16.74 7.45
CA MET A 1 -1.59 -15.63 6.49
C MET A 1 -2.25 -14.36 6.96
N LEU A 2 -1.62 -13.24 6.77
CA LEU A 2 -2.23 -11.94 7.02
C LEU A 2 -2.69 -11.35 5.70
N VAL A 3 -3.96 -10.95 5.62
CA VAL A 3 -4.53 -10.28 4.44
C VAL A 3 -4.88 -8.85 4.82
N LEU A 4 -4.44 -7.91 4.00
CA LEU A 4 -4.74 -6.50 4.20
C LEU A 4 -5.37 -5.92 2.93
N ILE A 5 -6.39 -5.10 3.13
CA ILE A 5 -7.00 -4.31 2.05
C ILE A 5 -6.81 -2.87 2.45
N VAL A 6 -6.09 -2.14 1.61
CA VAL A 6 -5.64 -0.77 1.94
C VAL A 6 -6.20 0.21 0.93
N ASN A 7 -6.76 1.30 1.42
CA ASN A 7 -7.18 2.42 0.56
C ASN A 7 -6.31 3.63 0.83
N ILE A 8 -5.81 4.24 -0.23
CA ILE A 8 -5.03 5.47 -0.17
C ILE A 8 -5.69 6.47 -1.11
N LYS A 9 -6.29 7.50 -0.56
CA LYS A 9 -6.92 8.57 -1.35
C LYS A 9 -5.96 9.74 -1.40
N ALA A 10 -5.41 10.03 -2.58
CA ALA A 10 -4.56 11.19 -2.79
C ALA A 10 -5.41 12.47 -2.84
N LYS A 11 -4.82 13.58 -2.44
CA LYS A 11 -5.42 14.89 -2.73
C LYS A 11 -5.47 15.04 -4.25
N SER A 12 -6.49 15.74 -4.77
CA SER A 12 -6.77 15.72 -6.22
C SER A 12 -5.60 16.09 -7.12
N GLU A 13 -4.79 17.07 -6.73
CA GLU A 13 -3.64 17.51 -7.53
C GLU A 13 -2.41 16.63 -7.33
N LYS A 14 -2.49 15.65 -6.44
CA LYS A 14 -1.36 14.81 -6.05
C LYS A 14 -1.48 13.36 -6.53
N THR A 15 -2.48 13.09 -7.36
CA THR A 15 -2.74 11.75 -7.87
C THR A 15 -1.52 11.12 -8.54
N GLU A 16 -0.87 11.84 -9.45
CA GLU A 16 0.27 11.29 -10.18
C GLU A 16 1.50 11.12 -9.31
N LEU A 17 1.70 12.01 -8.34
CA LEU A 17 2.79 11.86 -7.38
C LEU A 17 2.61 10.60 -6.55
N ILE A 18 1.42 10.39 -5.98
CA ILE A 18 1.16 9.21 -5.16
C ILE A 18 1.24 7.95 -5.99
N LYS A 19 0.72 7.96 -7.22
CA LYS A 19 0.81 6.82 -8.12
C LYS A 19 2.27 6.41 -8.37
N THR A 20 3.11 7.39 -8.68
CA THR A 20 4.54 7.15 -8.94
C THR A 20 5.23 6.55 -7.72
N GLU A 21 5.00 7.15 -6.54
CA GLU A 21 5.63 6.67 -5.31
C GLU A 21 5.09 5.31 -4.89
N LEU A 22 3.79 5.05 -5.12
CA LEU A 22 3.19 3.75 -4.84
C LEU A 22 3.82 2.65 -5.71
N LEU A 23 4.04 2.92 -6.99
CA LEU A 23 4.66 1.94 -7.89
C LEU A 23 6.10 1.62 -7.50
N LYS A 24 6.84 2.63 -7.02
CA LYS A 24 8.20 2.41 -6.48
C LYS A 24 8.14 1.53 -5.23
N LEU A 25 7.18 1.78 -4.36
CA LEU A 25 6.99 0.99 -3.15
C LEU A 25 6.71 -0.47 -3.50
N VAL A 26 5.84 -0.71 -4.46
CA VAL A 26 5.47 -2.06 -4.89
C VAL A 26 6.70 -2.83 -5.35
N GLU A 27 7.53 -2.19 -6.17
CA GLU A 27 8.75 -2.82 -6.70
C GLU A 27 9.68 -3.30 -5.58
N GLU A 28 9.91 -2.46 -4.57
CA GLU A 28 10.77 -2.81 -3.44
C GLU A 28 10.11 -3.84 -2.52
N THR A 29 8.81 -3.74 -2.33
CA THR A 29 8.08 -4.64 -1.43
C THR A 29 8.08 -6.08 -1.93
N TYR A 30 7.99 -6.29 -3.24
CA TYR A 30 8.03 -7.66 -3.79
C TYR A 30 9.36 -8.37 -3.57
N LYS A 31 10.42 -7.64 -3.22
CA LYS A 31 11.70 -8.24 -2.88
C LYS A 31 11.78 -8.72 -1.44
N GLU A 32 10.81 -8.36 -0.62
CA GLU A 32 10.80 -8.71 0.81
C GLU A 32 10.41 -10.16 1.04
N VAL A 33 11.07 -10.80 2.00
CA VAL A 33 10.71 -12.14 2.44
C VAL A 33 9.32 -12.11 3.07
N GLY A 34 8.47 -13.05 2.70
CA GLY A 34 7.13 -13.17 3.26
C GLY A 34 6.05 -12.37 2.56
N CYS A 35 6.42 -11.57 1.56
CA CYS A 35 5.43 -10.87 0.74
C CYS A 35 4.89 -11.80 -0.33
N THR A 36 3.66 -12.26 -0.16
CA THR A 36 3.01 -13.14 -1.13
C THR A 36 2.29 -12.35 -2.21
N LYS A 37 1.67 -11.23 -1.84
CA LYS A 37 0.94 -10.38 -2.76
C LYS A 37 0.99 -8.94 -2.27
N PHE A 38 1.20 -8.01 -3.20
CA PHE A 38 1.21 -6.58 -2.91
C PHE A 38 0.80 -5.86 -4.20
N ASP A 39 -0.51 -5.93 -4.50
CA ASP A 39 -1.04 -5.50 -5.80
C ASP A 39 -1.72 -4.14 -5.71
N PRO A 40 -1.21 -3.13 -6.42
CA PRO A 40 -1.83 -1.82 -6.45
C PRO A 40 -2.92 -1.76 -7.52
N HIS A 41 -3.99 -1.02 -7.21
CA HIS A 41 -5.10 -0.78 -8.13
C HIS A 41 -5.48 0.68 -8.07
N GLN A 42 -5.90 1.24 -9.19
CA GLN A 42 -6.43 2.59 -9.26
C GLN A 42 -7.91 2.50 -9.58
N GLU A 43 -8.75 3.20 -8.80
CA GLU A 43 -10.18 3.19 -9.02
C GLU A 43 -10.51 3.88 -10.34
N GLU A 44 -11.36 3.26 -11.16
CA GLU A 44 -11.74 3.84 -12.45
C GLU A 44 -12.59 5.10 -12.30
N GLU A 45 -13.53 5.08 -11.37
CA GLU A 45 -14.46 6.20 -11.17
C GLU A 45 -13.91 7.30 -10.29
N ASP A 46 -12.88 7.00 -9.51
CA ASP A 46 -12.20 7.97 -8.66
C ASP A 46 -10.69 7.77 -8.76
N PRO A 47 -10.06 8.30 -9.82
CA PRO A 47 -8.64 8.03 -10.09
C PRO A 47 -7.65 8.45 -9.03
N SER A 48 -8.06 9.30 -8.07
CA SER A 48 -7.19 9.65 -6.94
C SER A 48 -7.23 8.64 -5.82
N SER A 49 -8.08 7.62 -5.93
CA SER A 49 -8.21 6.56 -4.93
C SER A 49 -7.48 5.31 -5.40
N PHE A 50 -6.55 4.85 -4.58
CA PHE A 50 -5.75 3.65 -4.86
C PHE A 50 -6.06 2.58 -3.83
N TRP A 51 -6.02 1.33 -4.28
CA TRP A 51 -6.27 0.18 -3.43
C TRP A 51 -5.10 -0.77 -3.52
N LEU A 52 -4.67 -1.30 -2.37
CA LEU A 52 -3.67 -2.35 -2.30
C LEU A 52 -4.30 -3.60 -1.73
N TYR A 53 -4.06 -4.71 -2.40
CA TYR A 53 -4.41 -6.02 -1.86
C TYR A 53 -3.10 -6.69 -1.46
N GLU A 54 -2.93 -6.92 -0.14
CA GLU A 54 -1.67 -7.45 0.40
C GLU A 54 -1.91 -8.78 1.08
N ILE A 55 -1.00 -9.72 0.84
CA ILE A 55 -0.96 -10.98 1.56
C ILE A 55 0.46 -11.21 2.05
N TRP A 56 0.59 -11.42 3.36
CA TRP A 56 1.87 -11.69 4.02
C TRP A 56 1.83 -13.08 4.63
N GLU A 57 2.94 -13.81 4.58
CA GLU A 57 3.01 -15.15 5.15
C GLU A 57 2.67 -15.15 6.64
N THR A 58 3.18 -14.16 7.38
CA THR A 58 2.90 -14.00 8.80
C THR A 58 2.79 -12.52 9.15
N GLU A 59 2.21 -12.23 10.32
CA GLU A 59 2.16 -10.87 10.84
C GLU A 59 3.57 -10.31 11.08
N ALA A 60 4.51 -11.17 11.50
CA ALA A 60 5.89 -10.75 11.72
C ALA A 60 6.54 -10.22 10.43
N HIS A 61 6.26 -10.84 9.29
CA HIS A 61 6.76 -10.35 8.00
C HIS A 61 6.19 -8.97 7.65
N TRP A 62 4.90 -8.77 7.93
CA TRP A 62 4.29 -7.45 7.73
C TRP A 62 4.89 -6.40 8.65
N LYS A 63 5.13 -6.73 9.92
CA LYS A 63 5.76 -5.80 10.87
C LYS A 63 7.16 -5.43 10.41
N ALA A 64 7.92 -6.39 9.90
CA ALA A 64 9.24 -6.12 9.33
C ALA A 64 9.15 -5.18 8.13
N HIS A 65 8.15 -5.39 7.26
CA HIS A 65 7.87 -4.51 6.13
C HIS A 65 7.67 -3.06 6.57
N MET A 66 6.91 -2.84 7.64
CA MET A 66 6.64 -1.49 8.14
C MET A 66 7.89 -0.77 8.65
N GLU A 67 8.97 -1.50 8.94
CA GLU A 67 10.23 -0.92 9.41
C GLU A 67 11.22 -0.65 8.27
N THR A 68 10.88 -0.98 7.03
CA THR A 68 11.79 -0.78 5.89
C THR A 68 11.91 0.68 5.51
N GLU A 69 13.04 1.03 4.89
CA GLU A 69 13.27 2.39 4.39
C GLU A 69 12.26 2.77 3.31
N HIS A 70 11.88 1.84 2.44
CA HIS A 70 10.94 2.16 1.36
C HIS A 70 9.53 2.45 1.89
N VAL A 71 9.07 1.79 2.94
CA VAL A 71 7.79 2.11 3.56
C VAL A 71 7.86 3.47 4.25
N LYS A 72 8.92 3.72 5.02
CA LYS A 72 9.09 5.00 5.70
C LYS A 72 9.15 6.16 4.71
N HIS A 73 9.85 5.97 3.60
CA HIS A 73 9.93 6.96 2.53
C HIS A 73 8.53 7.25 1.96
N PHE A 74 7.76 6.20 1.67
CA PHE A 74 6.41 6.35 1.13
C PHE A 74 5.49 7.10 2.12
N LEU A 75 5.51 6.69 3.39
CA LEU A 75 4.66 7.33 4.40
C LEU A 75 5.01 8.80 4.64
N ALA A 76 6.25 9.21 4.33
CA ALA A 76 6.66 10.60 4.45
C ALA A 76 5.90 11.54 3.50
N PHE A 77 5.29 11.00 2.45
CA PHE A 77 4.46 11.80 1.52
C PHE A 77 3.03 12.03 2.00
N PHE A 78 2.59 11.32 3.05
CA PHE A 78 1.17 11.26 3.38
C PHE A 78 0.60 12.59 3.89
N ASP A 79 1.27 13.27 4.81
CA ASP A 79 0.72 14.47 5.42
C ASP A 79 0.32 15.53 4.38
N GLU A 80 1.14 15.76 3.39
CA GLU A 80 0.91 16.80 2.39
C GLU A 80 0.11 16.35 1.18
N ASN A 81 0.08 15.05 0.90
CA ASN A 81 -0.37 14.54 -0.38
C ASN A 81 -1.52 13.54 -0.32
N VAL A 82 -1.83 13.02 0.87
CA VAL A 82 -2.87 12.01 1.05
C VAL A 82 -4.02 12.58 1.87
N GLU A 83 -5.23 12.42 1.35
CA GLU A 83 -6.46 12.89 1.99
C GLU A 83 -7.01 11.87 2.98
N LYS A 84 -6.91 10.58 2.63
CA LYS A 84 -7.50 9.50 3.43
C LYS A 84 -6.64 8.24 3.30
N PHE A 85 -6.47 7.55 4.41
CA PHE A 85 -5.71 6.31 4.46
C PHE A 85 -6.40 5.31 5.38
N ASP A 86 -6.82 4.17 4.85
CA ASP A 86 -7.47 3.10 5.59
C ASP A 86 -6.75 1.78 5.39
N VAL A 87 -6.50 1.06 6.46
CA VAL A 87 -5.96 -0.29 6.43
C VAL A 87 -6.98 -1.23 7.09
N ARG A 88 -7.42 -2.24 6.36
CA ARG A 88 -8.36 -3.22 6.88
C ARG A 88 -7.74 -4.61 6.87
N ARG A 89 -7.81 -5.29 8.02
CA ARG A 89 -7.47 -6.69 8.07
C ARG A 89 -8.63 -7.48 7.54
N ALA A 90 -8.37 -8.50 6.75
CA ALA A 90 -9.40 -9.34 6.18
C ALA A 90 -9.00 -10.81 6.30
N GLU A 91 -9.97 -11.69 6.11
CA GLU A 91 -9.76 -13.12 6.08
C GLU A 91 -10.17 -13.65 4.71
N LYS A 92 -9.28 -14.42 4.09
CA LYS A 92 -9.60 -15.05 2.83
C LYS A 92 -10.60 -16.17 3.09
N LEU A 93 -11.75 -16.12 2.41
CA LEU A 93 -12.84 -17.06 2.67
C LEU A 93 -12.71 -18.39 1.91
N ILE A 94 -11.98 -18.43 0.81
CA ILE A 94 -11.84 -19.63 -0.02
C ILE A 94 -10.38 -19.94 -0.27
#